data_145c2cde4036d6f500375197c40679e2
#
_entry.id   145c2cde4036d6f500375197c40679e2
#
_cell.length_a   1.000
_cell.length_b   1.000
_cell.length_c   1.000
_cell.angle_alpha   90.00
_cell.angle_beta   90.00
_cell.angle_gamma   90.00
#
_symmetry.space_group_name_H-M   'P 1'
#
loop_
_entity.id
_entity.type
_entity.pdbx_description
1 polymer ?
#
loop_
_entity_poly.entity_id
_entity_poly.type
_entity_poly.pdbx_seq_one_letter_code
_entity_poly.pdbx_strand_id
1 'polypeptide(L)'
;SAMPIYRDVLIASLLINLFAIASPLFVMNVYDRIVPNLAFDSLWVLAIGVGLVFIFDFILKHLRSYFIDIAGKKLDLQLSAKIFAKVMGIRLEARPLSVGAFANNLQSFESIREFITSATLGALIDLPFALIFLLVIWIVGGPLAIVPLVVMVVLVAYSLYIQKPLARQIELTSKIASQKQATLVEGLSGIEAVKINGAQ
;
A
#
# COMPACT_ATOMS: atom_id res chain seq x y z
N SER A 1 -9.13 -19.66 8.75
CA SER A 1 -9.99 -18.64 8.15
C SER A 1 -9.34 -17.28 8.30
N ALA A 2 -9.36 -16.46 7.26
CA ALA A 2 -8.80 -15.10 7.28
C ALA A 2 -9.83 -14.07 7.82
N MET A 3 -11.07 -14.49 8.00
CA MET A 3 -12.20 -13.65 8.39
C MET A 3 -12.01 -12.80 9.67
N PRO A 4 -11.43 -13.33 10.77
CA PRO A 4 -11.22 -12.51 11.98
C PRO A 4 -10.22 -11.35 11.73
N ILE A 5 -9.18 -11.57 10.95
CA ILE A 5 -8.17 -10.53 10.67
C ILE A 5 -8.78 -9.37 9.89
N TYR A 6 -9.62 -9.65 8.88
CA TYR A 6 -10.32 -8.61 8.12
C TYR A 6 -11.29 -7.81 8.98
N ARG A 7 -12.00 -8.47 9.90
CA ARG A 7 -12.87 -7.79 10.86
C ARG A 7 -12.09 -6.83 11.76
N ASP A 8 -10.96 -7.28 12.29
CA ASP A 8 -10.13 -6.48 13.18
C ASP A 8 -9.50 -5.28 12.46
N VAL A 9 -9.10 -5.45 11.20
CA VAL A 9 -8.64 -4.34 10.32
C VAL A 9 -9.77 -3.34 10.05
N LEU A 10 -11.00 -3.81 9.80
CA LEU A 10 -12.15 -2.94 9.58
C LEU A 10 -12.49 -2.12 10.84
N ILE A 11 -12.49 -2.76 12.02
CA ILE A 11 -12.73 -2.07 13.29
C ILE A 11 -11.64 -1.02 13.55
N ALA A 12 -10.37 -1.38 13.38
CA ALA A 12 -9.27 -0.44 13.54
C ALA A 12 -9.42 0.75 12.57
N SER A 13 -9.78 0.50 11.32
CA SER A 13 -9.98 1.55 10.30
C SER A 13 -11.17 2.45 10.64
N LEU A 14 -12.26 1.90 11.17
CA LEU A 14 -13.39 2.68 11.64
C LEU A 14 -12.97 3.64 12.76
N LEU A 15 -12.24 3.15 13.76
CA LEU A 15 -11.76 3.96 14.88
C LEU A 15 -10.75 5.03 14.42
N ILE A 16 -9.82 4.69 13.53
CA ILE A 16 -8.86 5.65 12.94
C ILE A 16 -9.61 6.78 12.23
N ASN A 17 -10.61 6.44 11.41
CA ASN A 17 -11.40 7.44 10.70
C ASN A 17 -12.26 8.29 11.64
N LEU A 18 -12.79 7.69 12.72
CA LEU A 18 -13.50 8.45 13.76
C LEU A 18 -12.56 9.43 14.46
N PHE A 19 -11.34 9.01 14.81
CA PHE A 19 -10.35 9.87 15.44
C PHE A 19 -9.83 10.97 14.52
N ALA A 20 -9.81 10.74 13.21
CA ALA A 20 -9.45 11.76 12.22
C ALA A 20 -10.36 13.00 12.29
N ILE A 21 -11.60 12.87 12.75
CA ILE A 21 -12.55 13.97 12.94
C ILE A 21 -12.13 14.87 14.13
N ALA A 22 -11.37 14.35 15.08
CA ALA A 22 -10.97 15.10 16.26
C ALA A 22 -10.13 16.33 15.92
N SER A 23 -9.25 16.26 14.92
CA SER A 23 -8.40 17.38 14.51
C SER A 23 -9.19 18.59 13.98
N PRO A 24 -10.09 18.46 12.99
CA PRO A 24 -10.90 19.59 12.53
C PRO A 24 -11.84 20.11 13.62
N LEU A 25 -12.40 19.26 14.48
CA LEU A 25 -13.22 19.71 15.61
C LEU A 25 -12.41 20.50 16.64
N PHE A 26 -11.18 20.10 16.90
CA PHE A 26 -10.28 20.87 17.75
C PHE A 26 -10.03 22.25 17.18
N VAL A 27 -9.63 22.35 15.93
CA VAL A 27 -9.34 23.62 15.25
C VAL A 27 -10.58 24.51 15.27
N MET A 28 -11.76 23.99 14.94
CA MET A 28 -13.01 24.73 14.97
C MET A 28 -13.31 25.29 16.37
N ASN A 29 -13.21 24.46 17.42
CA ASN A 29 -13.46 24.94 18.79
C ASN A 29 -12.44 25.97 19.26
N VAL A 30 -11.17 25.84 18.85
CA VAL A 30 -10.14 26.83 19.18
C VAL A 30 -10.50 28.19 18.57
N TYR A 31 -10.80 28.24 17.28
CA TYR A 31 -11.10 29.50 16.60
C TYR A 31 -12.46 30.10 16.96
N ASP A 32 -13.49 29.26 17.12
CA ASP A 32 -14.86 29.75 17.36
C ASP A 32 -15.15 30.09 18.84
N ARG A 33 -14.49 29.41 19.76
CA ARG A 33 -14.80 29.54 21.18
C ARG A 33 -13.63 30.02 22.04
N ILE A 34 -12.44 29.46 21.85
CA ILE A 34 -11.33 29.69 22.77
C ILE A 34 -10.67 31.05 22.50
N VAL A 35 -10.33 31.32 21.23
CA VAL A 35 -9.66 32.56 20.83
C VAL A 35 -10.51 33.78 21.11
N PRO A 36 -11.81 33.85 20.74
CA PRO A 36 -12.63 35.03 21.01
C PRO A 36 -12.88 35.29 22.52
N ASN A 37 -12.95 34.22 23.31
CA ASN A 37 -13.28 34.34 24.75
C ASN A 37 -12.03 34.30 25.67
N LEU A 38 -10.80 34.19 25.08
CA LEU A 38 -9.54 34.06 25.85
C LEU A 38 -9.59 32.94 26.92
N ALA A 39 -10.33 31.85 26.61
CA ALA A 39 -10.59 30.73 27.51
C ALA A 39 -9.43 29.74 27.54
N PHE A 40 -8.28 30.12 28.06
CA PHE A 40 -7.06 29.30 28.09
C PHE A 40 -7.21 28.01 28.90
N ASP A 41 -8.03 28.00 29.96
CA ASP A 41 -8.29 26.77 30.71
C ASP A 41 -8.99 25.71 29.86
N SER A 42 -9.94 26.14 29.05
CA SER A 42 -10.61 25.25 28.08
C SER A 42 -9.66 24.76 26.98
N LEU A 43 -8.67 25.58 26.60
CA LEU A 43 -7.65 25.19 25.62
C LEU A 43 -6.80 24.01 26.12
N TRP A 44 -6.37 24.07 27.41
CA TRP A 44 -5.57 22.99 27.98
C TRP A 44 -6.33 21.68 28.06
N VAL A 45 -7.58 21.69 28.50
CA VAL A 45 -8.42 20.51 28.60
C VAL A 45 -8.63 19.90 27.19
N LEU A 46 -8.92 20.74 26.20
CA LEU A 46 -9.14 20.31 24.84
C LEU A 46 -7.84 19.77 24.17
N ALA A 47 -6.71 20.44 24.43
CA ALA A 47 -5.40 20.02 23.91
C ALA A 47 -4.97 18.66 24.48
N ILE A 48 -5.17 18.43 25.78
CA ILE A 48 -4.89 17.13 26.41
C ILE A 48 -5.80 16.05 25.81
N GLY A 49 -7.10 16.34 25.66
CA GLY A 49 -8.07 15.41 25.06
C GLY A 49 -7.69 15.02 23.64
N VAL A 50 -7.37 15.99 22.79
CA VAL A 50 -6.93 15.71 21.40
C VAL A 50 -5.57 15.05 21.37
N GLY A 51 -4.66 15.39 22.27
CA GLY A 51 -3.37 14.71 22.41
C GLY A 51 -3.53 13.22 22.71
N LEU A 52 -4.45 12.85 23.60
CA LEU A 52 -4.79 11.44 23.86
C LEU A 52 -5.37 10.77 22.61
N VAL A 53 -6.27 11.44 21.89
CA VAL A 53 -6.83 10.91 20.64
C VAL A 53 -5.73 10.65 19.63
N PHE A 54 -4.75 11.52 19.46
CA PHE A 54 -3.63 11.31 18.54
C PHE A 54 -2.71 10.15 18.96
N ILE A 55 -2.51 9.94 20.25
CA ILE A 55 -1.77 8.77 20.75
C ILE A 55 -2.50 7.48 20.38
N PHE A 56 -3.81 7.41 20.62
CA PHE A 56 -4.61 6.24 20.24
C PHE A 56 -4.67 6.04 18.73
N ASP A 57 -4.81 7.12 17.94
CA ASP A 57 -4.78 7.07 16.49
C ASP A 57 -3.45 6.49 15.97
N PHE A 58 -2.33 6.94 16.55
CA PHE A 58 -1.00 6.41 16.21
C PHE A 58 -0.89 4.92 16.50
N ILE A 59 -1.33 4.47 17.68
CA ILE A 59 -1.33 3.06 18.08
C ILE A 59 -2.20 2.23 17.12
N LEU A 60 -3.40 2.71 16.80
CA LEU A 60 -4.34 2.02 15.92
C LEU A 60 -3.82 1.92 14.48
N LYS A 61 -3.18 2.97 13.97
CA LYS A 61 -2.53 2.94 12.65
C LYS A 61 -1.41 1.90 12.59
N HIS A 62 -0.64 1.79 13.65
CA HIS A 62 0.43 0.79 13.75
C HIS A 62 -0.13 -0.64 13.82
N LEU A 63 -1.16 -0.86 14.64
CA LEU A 63 -1.88 -2.14 14.73
C LEU A 63 -2.52 -2.52 13.40
N ARG A 64 -3.18 -1.58 12.72
CA ARG A 64 -3.77 -1.81 11.41
C ARG A 64 -2.72 -2.25 10.38
N SER A 65 -1.59 -1.55 10.32
CA SER A 65 -0.48 -1.92 9.43
C SER A 65 0.02 -3.33 9.71
N TYR A 66 0.19 -3.68 10.97
CA TYR A 66 0.61 -5.02 11.39
C TYR A 66 -0.40 -6.10 10.98
N PHE A 67 -1.70 -5.87 11.13
CA PHE A 67 -2.73 -6.83 10.71
C PHE A 67 -2.79 -6.98 9.18
N ILE A 68 -2.63 -5.88 8.43
CA ILE A 68 -2.55 -5.92 6.95
C ILE A 68 -1.34 -6.75 6.51
N ASP A 69 -0.20 -6.59 7.17
CA ASP A 69 1.01 -7.36 6.90
C ASP A 69 0.81 -8.86 7.16
N ILE A 70 0.17 -9.22 8.27
CA ILE A 70 -0.16 -10.63 8.57
C ILE A 70 -1.11 -11.21 7.52
N ALA A 71 -2.13 -10.46 7.12
CA ALA A 71 -3.05 -10.88 6.08
C ALA A 71 -2.33 -11.06 4.74
N GLY A 72 -1.45 -10.13 4.39
CA GLY A 72 -0.60 -10.19 3.20
C GLY A 72 0.29 -11.43 3.19
N LYS A 73 1.03 -11.69 4.26
CA LYS A 73 1.89 -12.88 4.42
C LYS A 73 1.12 -14.18 4.26
N LYS A 74 -0.08 -14.26 4.80
CA LYS A 74 -0.92 -15.46 4.68
C LYS A 74 -1.41 -15.71 3.27
N LEU A 75 -1.83 -14.64 2.57
CA LEU A 75 -2.17 -14.70 1.14
C LEU A 75 -0.94 -15.08 0.30
N ASP A 76 0.20 -14.53 0.63
CA ASP A 76 1.48 -14.78 -0.01
C ASP A 76 1.85 -16.26 0.00
N LEU A 77 1.81 -16.90 1.16
CA LEU A 77 2.07 -18.32 1.31
C LEU A 77 1.12 -19.18 0.47
N GLN A 78 -0.17 -18.84 0.43
CA GLN A 78 -1.15 -19.59 -0.36
C GLN A 78 -0.95 -19.42 -1.87
N LEU A 79 -0.62 -18.20 -2.31
CA LEU A 79 -0.33 -17.92 -3.72
C LEU A 79 0.99 -18.55 -4.15
N SER A 80 2.05 -18.47 -3.35
CA SER A 80 3.34 -19.09 -3.62
C SER A 80 3.21 -20.60 -3.78
N ALA A 81 2.46 -21.27 -2.88
CA ALA A 81 2.22 -22.70 -3.00
C ALA A 81 1.48 -23.07 -4.30
N LYS A 82 0.46 -22.29 -4.70
CA LYS A 82 -0.27 -22.50 -5.95
C LYS A 82 0.60 -22.26 -7.18
N ILE A 83 1.43 -21.22 -7.15
CA ILE A 83 2.36 -20.90 -8.24
C ILE A 83 3.39 -22.01 -8.37
N PHE A 84 3.99 -22.44 -7.26
CA PHE A 84 4.97 -23.52 -7.26
C PHE A 84 4.38 -24.80 -7.82
N ALA A 85 3.17 -25.20 -7.40
CA ALA A 85 2.46 -26.36 -7.93
C ALA A 85 2.23 -26.23 -9.44
N LYS A 86 1.86 -25.03 -9.93
CA LYS A 86 1.64 -24.77 -11.35
C LYS A 86 2.94 -24.80 -12.15
N VAL A 87 4.02 -24.27 -11.61
CA VAL A 87 5.36 -24.29 -12.21
C VAL A 87 5.89 -25.71 -12.34
N MET A 88 5.72 -26.52 -11.30
CA MET A 88 6.11 -27.94 -11.34
C MET A 88 5.29 -28.77 -12.33
N GLY A 89 4.06 -28.33 -12.63
CA GLY A 89 3.18 -28.96 -13.63
C GLY A 89 3.39 -28.47 -15.08
N ILE A 90 4.31 -27.54 -15.34
CA ILE A 90 4.59 -27.07 -16.71
C ILE A 90 5.28 -28.16 -17.52
N ARG A 91 4.74 -28.46 -18.70
CA ARG A 91 5.34 -29.40 -19.66
C ARG A 91 6.73 -28.89 -20.09
N LEU A 92 7.67 -29.79 -20.30
CA LEU A 92 9.06 -29.49 -20.69
C LEU A 92 9.16 -28.60 -21.94
N GLU A 93 8.19 -28.73 -22.88
CA GLU A 93 8.12 -27.95 -24.13
C GLU A 93 7.82 -26.45 -23.88
N ALA A 94 7.21 -26.10 -22.75
CA ALA A 94 6.87 -24.73 -22.38
C ALA A 94 7.87 -24.11 -21.39
N ARG A 95 9.00 -24.77 -21.14
CA ARG A 95 10.03 -24.27 -20.22
C ARG A 95 10.77 -23.07 -20.84
N PRO A 96 10.97 -22.00 -20.08
CA PRO A 96 11.82 -20.89 -20.52
C PRO A 96 13.24 -21.37 -20.84
N LEU A 97 13.81 -20.83 -21.89
CA LEU A 97 15.14 -21.21 -22.42
C LEU A 97 16.28 -20.95 -21.43
N SER A 98 16.10 -20.10 -20.43
CA SER A 98 17.10 -19.78 -19.41
C SER A 98 16.51 -19.82 -18.01
N VAL A 99 17.20 -20.50 -17.10
CA VAL A 99 16.84 -20.59 -15.68
C VAL A 99 16.87 -19.21 -15.02
N GLY A 100 17.80 -18.34 -15.43
CA GLY A 100 17.90 -16.97 -14.92
C GLY A 100 16.72 -16.09 -15.32
N ALA A 101 16.25 -16.19 -16.58
CA ALA A 101 15.05 -15.47 -17.03
C ALA A 101 13.79 -15.96 -16.28
N PHE A 102 13.70 -17.26 -16.03
CA PHE A 102 12.60 -17.83 -15.23
C PHE A 102 12.60 -17.32 -13.78
N ALA A 103 13.77 -17.33 -13.13
CA ALA A 103 13.93 -16.82 -11.76
C ALA A 103 13.55 -15.33 -11.66
N ASN A 104 13.98 -14.51 -12.62
CA ASN A 104 13.64 -13.09 -12.66
C ASN A 104 12.14 -12.84 -12.91
N ASN A 105 11.51 -13.62 -13.79
CA ASN A 105 10.07 -13.55 -14.01
C ASN A 105 9.28 -13.89 -12.73
N LEU A 106 9.75 -14.89 -11.97
CA LEU A 106 9.15 -15.28 -10.71
C LEU A 106 9.28 -14.16 -9.65
N GLN A 107 10.47 -13.56 -9.56
CA GLN A 107 10.72 -12.43 -8.65
C GLN A 107 9.91 -11.20 -9.01
N SER A 108 9.81 -10.87 -10.31
CA SER A 108 8.96 -9.78 -10.79
C SER A 108 7.48 -10.02 -10.46
N PHE A 109 7.02 -11.26 -10.59
CA PHE A 109 5.67 -11.64 -10.23
C PHE A 109 5.42 -11.51 -8.71
N GLU A 110 6.39 -11.87 -7.88
CA GLU A 110 6.32 -11.68 -6.43
C GLU A 110 6.18 -10.21 -6.05
N SER A 111 6.96 -9.32 -6.64
CA SER A 111 6.89 -7.88 -6.40
C SER A 111 5.54 -7.28 -6.82
N ILE A 112 5.01 -7.69 -7.98
CA ILE A 112 3.68 -7.25 -8.45
C ILE A 112 2.59 -7.76 -7.50
N ARG A 113 2.68 -9.01 -7.07
CA ARG A 113 1.73 -9.63 -6.14
C ARG A 113 1.70 -8.90 -4.81
N GLU A 114 2.87 -8.62 -4.21
CA GLU A 114 2.99 -7.89 -2.95
C GLU A 114 2.39 -6.49 -3.07
N PHE A 115 2.69 -5.78 -4.14
CA PHE A 115 2.11 -4.47 -4.43
C PHE A 115 0.58 -4.52 -4.55
N ILE A 116 0.04 -5.46 -5.35
CA ILE A 116 -1.41 -5.59 -5.54
C ILE A 116 -2.09 -5.95 -4.22
N THR A 117 -1.54 -6.88 -3.44
CA THR A 117 -2.13 -7.30 -2.17
C THR A 117 -2.17 -6.16 -1.17
N SER A 118 -1.06 -5.43 -0.98
CA SER A 118 -0.97 -4.32 -0.04
C SER A 118 -1.82 -3.13 -0.47
N ALA A 119 -1.71 -2.69 -1.72
CA ALA A 119 -2.44 -1.55 -2.24
C ALA A 119 -3.95 -1.80 -2.32
N THR A 120 -4.36 -3.01 -2.73
CA THR A 120 -5.79 -3.36 -2.86
C THR A 120 -6.46 -3.45 -1.51
N LEU A 121 -5.81 -4.05 -0.51
CA LEU A 121 -6.36 -4.11 0.85
C LEU A 121 -6.51 -2.72 1.47
N GLY A 122 -5.50 -1.85 1.33
CA GLY A 122 -5.58 -0.48 1.79
C GLY A 122 -6.71 0.30 1.11
N ALA A 123 -6.74 0.30 -0.22
CA ALA A 123 -7.74 1.01 -0.99
C ALA A 123 -9.16 0.51 -0.73
N LEU A 124 -9.38 -0.81 -0.64
CA LEU A 124 -10.69 -1.40 -0.37
C LEU A 124 -11.26 -0.96 0.98
N ILE A 125 -10.39 -0.73 1.96
CA ILE A 125 -10.79 -0.31 3.29
C ILE A 125 -11.01 1.20 3.36
N ASP A 126 -10.10 1.99 2.76
CA ASP A 126 -10.12 3.45 2.89
C ASP A 126 -11.14 4.13 1.97
N LEU A 127 -11.43 3.54 0.81
CA LEU A 127 -12.35 4.11 -0.18
C LEU A 127 -13.78 4.30 0.33
N PRO A 128 -14.42 3.35 1.04
CA PRO A 128 -15.72 3.57 1.66
C PRO A 128 -15.74 4.73 2.66
N PHE A 129 -14.67 4.88 3.46
CA PHE A 129 -14.58 5.97 4.43
C PHE A 129 -14.39 7.32 3.74
N ALA A 130 -13.60 7.39 2.68
CA ALA A 130 -13.47 8.61 1.88
C ALA A 130 -14.82 9.07 1.31
N LEU A 131 -15.65 8.13 0.84
CA LEU A 131 -17.01 8.43 0.36
C LEU A 131 -17.92 8.91 1.50
N ILE A 132 -17.84 8.28 2.68
CA ILE A 132 -18.60 8.69 3.86
C ILE A 132 -18.20 10.11 4.27
N PHE A 133 -16.90 10.43 4.33
CA PHE A 133 -16.44 11.78 4.64
C PHE A 133 -16.91 12.81 3.61
N LEU A 134 -16.86 12.47 2.33
CA LEU A 134 -17.38 13.34 1.28
C LEU A 134 -18.88 13.64 1.46
N LEU A 135 -19.65 12.61 1.82
CA LEU A 135 -21.07 12.75 2.11
C LEU A 135 -21.32 13.63 3.34
N VAL A 136 -20.55 13.45 4.40
CA VAL A 136 -20.64 14.30 5.61
C VAL A 136 -20.30 15.76 5.26
N ILE A 137 -19.24 16.00 4.48
CA ILE A 137 -18.89 17.35 4.04
C ILE A 137 -20.02 17.96 3.19
N TRP A 138 -20.67 17.16 2.35
CA TRP A 138 -21.82 17.61 1.56
C TRP A 138 -23.01 18.03 2.44
N ILE A 139 -23.32 17.23 3.46
CA ILE A 139 -24.44 17.51 4.39
C ILE A 139 -24.18 18.78 5.23
N VAL A 140 -22.95 18.93 5.72
CA VAL A 140 -22.58 20.01 6.66
C VAL A 140 -22.18 21.29 5.91
N GLY A 141 -21.36 21.16 4.88
CA GLY A 141 -20.73 22.28 4.15
C GLY A 141 -21.37 22.57 2.78
N GLY A 142 -22.34 21.76 2.33
CA GLY A 142 -23.03 21.96 1.06
C GLY A 142 -22.06 22.06 -0.12
N PRO A 143 -22.01 23.19 -0.88
CA PRO A 143 -21.17 23.35 -2.05
C PRO A 143 -19.66 23.21 -1.79
N LEU A 144 -19.18 23.35 -0.56
CA LEU A 144 -17.77 23.18 -0.20
C LEU A 144 -17.26 21.76 -0.47
N ALA A 145 -18.14 20.77 -0.52
CA ALA A 145 -17.79 19.39 -0.89
C ALA A 145 -17.29 19.25 -2.33
N ILE A 146 -17.55 20.21 -3.20
CA ILE A 146 -17.06 20.21 -4.58
C ILE A 146 -15.53 20.27 -4.61
N VAL A 147 -14.90 20.97 -3.66
CA VAL A 147 -13.44 21.13 -3.63
C VAL A 147 -12.72 19.77 -3.46
N PRO A 148 -12.97 18.99 -2.41
CA PRO A 148 -12.33 17.67 -2.28
C PRO A 148 -12.75 16.69 -3.39
N LEU A 149 -13.97 16.79 -3.91
CA LEU A 149 -14.42 15.95 -5.01
C LEU A 149 -13.64 16.25 -6.30
N VAL A 150 -13.43 17.51 -6.65
CA VAL A 150 -12.62 17.90 -7.83
C VAL A 150 -11.18 17.43 -7.65
N VAL A 151 -10.58 17.63 -6.47
CA VAL A 151 -9.22 17.16 -6.19
C VAL A 151 -9.12 15.64 -6.34
N MET A 152 -10.10 14.90 -5.84
CA MET A 152 -10.13 13.43 -5.98
C MET A 152 -10.19 13.01 -7.45
N VAL A 153 -11.08 13.63 -8.25
CA VAL A 153 -11.22 13.34 -9.69
C VAL A 153 -9.92 13.67 -10.44
N VAL A 154 -9.30 14.82 -10.15
CA VAL A 154 -8.03 15.22 -10.76
C VAL A 154 -6.91 14.22 -10.42
N LEU A 155 -6.81 13.79 -9.16
CA LEU A 155 -5.81 12.80 -8.74
C LEU A 155 -6.01 11.45 -9.43
N VAL A 156 -7.25 10.99 -9.54
CA VAL A 156 -7.57 9.74 -10.26
C VAL A 156 -7.24 9.87 -11.74
N ALA A 157 -7.64 10.96 -12.39
CA ALA A 157 -7.33 11.21 -13.80
C ALA A 157 -5.81 11.28 -14.05
N TYR A 158 -5.09 11.97 -13.18
CA TYR A 158 -3.62 12.06 -13.23
C TYR A 158 -2.96 10.70 -13.04
N SER A 159 -3.45 9.90 -12.09
CA SER A 159 -2.96 8.53 -11.85
C SER A 159 -3.15 7.64 -13.09
N LEU A 160 -4.32 7.69 -13.72
CA LEU A 160 -4.60 6.94 -14.94
C LEU A 160 -3.74 7.42 -16.13
N TYR A 161 -3.49 8.70 -16.22
CA TYR A 161 -2.63 9.28 -17.27
C TYR A 161 -1.17 8.80 -17.15
N ILE A 162 -0.63 8.75 -15.93
CA ILE A 162 0.76 8.37 -15.68
C ILE A 162 1.01 6.85 -15.76
N GLN A 163 -0.02 6.02 -15.67
CA GLN A 163 0.13 4.56 -15.72
C GLN A 163 0.77 4.06 -17.02
N LYS A 164 0.41 4.65 -18.16
CA LYS A 164 0.93 4.23 -19.48
C LYS A 164 2.45 4.43 -19.63
N PRO A 165 2.99 5.64 -19.37
CA PRO A 165 4.43 5.85 -19.45
C PRO A 165 5.21 5.07 -18.39
N LEU A 166 4.63 4.92 -17.18
CA LEU A 166 5.26 4.17 -16.09
C LEU A 166 5.37 2.67 -16.42
N ALA A 167 4.32 2.07 -16.96
CA ALA A 167 4.33 0.67 -17.37
C ALA A 167 5.42 0.38 -18.41
N ARG A 168 5.62 1.28 -19.37
CA ARG A 168 6.68 1.16 -20.37
C ARG A 168 8.10 1.24 -19.76
N GLN A 169 8.29 2.12 -18.79
CA GLN A 169 9.58 2.23 -18.09
C GLN A 169 9.87 1.00 -17.23
N ILE A 170 8.87 0.47 -16.54
CA ILE A 170 9.00 -0.77 -15.76
C ILE A 170 9.38 -1.94 -16.67
N GLU A 171 8.75 -2.06 -17.85
CA GLU A 171 9.08 -3.12 -18.82
C GLU A 171 10.54 -3.02 -19.30
N LEU A 172 11.02 -1.82 -19.61
CA LEU A 172 12.41 -1.59 -20.01
C LEU A 172 13.39 -1.94 -18.90
N THR A 173 13.12 -1.50 -17.68
CA THR A 173 13.95 -1.80 -16.50
C THR A 173 13.97 -3.29 -16.19
N SER A 174 12.83 -3.97 -16.32
CA SER A 174 12.73 -5.42 -16.14
C SER A 174 13.54 -6.19 -17.17
N LYS A 175 13.54 -5.78 -18.45
CA LYS A 175 14.38 -6.39 -19.49
C LYS A 175 15.87 -6.24 -19.19
N ILE A 176 16.30 -5.05 -18.78
CA ILE A 176 17.71 -4.79 -18.41
C ILE A 176 18.11 -5.62 -17.17
N ALA A 177 17.26 -5.70 -16.17
CA ALA A 177 17.48 -6.50 -14.96
C ALA A 177 17.59 -8.01 -15.32
N SER A 178 16.73 -8.50 -16.21
CA SER A 178 16.79 -9.89 -16.69
C SER A 178 18.09 -10.21 -17.41
N GLN A 179 18.56 -9.32 -18.29
CA GLN A 179 19.83 -9.49 -18.98
C GLN A 179 21.02 -9.49 -18.00
N LYS A 180 21.04 -8.54 -17.07
CA LYS A 180 22.06 -8.50 -16.02
C LYS A 180 22.10 -9.78 -15.19
N GLN A 181 20.94 -10.29 -14.79
CA GLN A 181 20.84 -11.50 -13.99
C GLN A 181 21.27 -12.74 -14.78
N ALA A 182 20.92 -12.84 -16.07
CA ALA A 182 21.37 -13.91 -16.94
C ALA A 182 22.90 -13.91 -17.07
N THR A 183 23.51 -12.76 -17.33
CA THR A 183 24.97 -12.62 -17.44
C THR A 183 25.69 -12.98 -16.13
N LEU A 184 25.12 -12.59 -14.95
CA LEU A 184 25.67 -12.97 -13.68
C LEU A 184 25.59 -14.47 -13.41
N VAL A 185 24.48 -15.11 -13.74
CA VAL A 185 24.31 -16.56 -13.58
C VAL A 185 25.25 -17.33 -14.51
N GLU A 186 25.37 -16.90 -15.78
CA GLU A 186 26.30 -17.47 -16.74
C GLU A 186 27.76 -17.27 -16.32
N GLY A 187 28.12 -16.08 -15.83
CA GLY A 187 29.45 -15.77 -15.29
C GLY A 187 29.81 -16.63 -14.08
N LEU A 188 28.86 -16.80 -13.15
CA LEU A 188 29.05 -17.65 -11.97
C LEU A 188 29.14 -19.13 -12.31
N SER A 189 28.32 -19.60 -13.26
CA SER A 189 28.39 -21.01 -13.71
C SER A 189 29.66 -21.31 -14.50
N GLY A 190 30.23 -20.32 -15.15
CA GLY A 190 31.48 -20.42 -15.90
C GLY A 190 32.75 -20.13 -15.09
N ILE A 191 32.63 -19.73 -13.81
CA ILE A 191 33.75 -19.24 -13.01
C ILE A 191 34.86 -20.30 -12.80
N GLU A 192 34.49 -21.57 -12.72
CA GLU A 192 35.42 -22.69 -12.66
C GLU A 192 36.24 -22.81 -13.95
N ALA A 193 35.59 -22.72 -15.11
CA ALA A 193 36.25 -22.77 -16.41
C ALA A 193 37.20 -21.59 -16.62
N VAL A 194 36.80 -20.39 -16.17
CA VAL A 194 37.63 -19.17 -16.24
C VAL A 194 38.85 -19.29 -15.33
N LYS A 195 38.69 -19.81 -14.10
CA LYS A 195 39.81 -20.04 -13.17
C LYS A 195 40.80 -21.11 -13.66
N ILE A 196 40.30 -22.18 -14.27
CA ILE A 196 41.13 -23.26 -14.78
C ILE A 196 41.97 -22.77 -15.99
N ASN A 197 41.42 -21.89 -16.82
CA ASN A 197 42.11 -21.34 -17.97
C ASN A 197 43.00 -20.10 -17.66
N GLY A 198 43.13 -19.68 -16.42
CA GLY A 198 44.02 -18.59 -16.00
C GLY A 198 43.63 -17.21 -16.57
N ALA A 199 42.43 -17.04 -17.08
CA ALA A 199 41.92 -15.76 -17.56
C ALA A 199 41.40 -14.96 -16.33
N GLN A 200 42.28 -14.12 -15.77
CA GLN A 200 41.95 -13.12 -14.74
C GLN A 200 41.57 -11.80 -15.36
#